data_94792cd78ae05865ac95a0faf2988bf5
#
_entry.id   94792cd78ae05865ac95a0faf2988bf5
#
_cell.length_a   1.000
_cell.length_b   1.000
_cell.length_c   1.000
_cell.angle_alpha   90.00
_cell.angle_beta   90.00
_cell.angle_gamma   90.00
#
_symmetry.space_group_name_H-M   'P 1'
#
loop_
_entity.id
_entity.type
_entity.pdbx_description
1 polymer ?
#
loop_
_entity_poly.entity_id
_entity_poly.type
_entity_poly.pdbx_seq_one_letter_code
_entity_poly.pdbx_strand_id
1 'polypeptide(L)'
;MSHTESPHIILGVTGGIAAYKAADLTSKLTSRGIVVHVVMTEAATKLVTPRTFQTLSRQEVTTSLWEVNDWKPEHVELGNLAKLMVIAPCTANTLGKIAHGIADDALSTCVLANRAPLLLAPAMNPAMWQNPAVQENVEILRRRKARIFGLAAGRRIQRKRSRGNGKRYLCSFGAQ
;
A
#
# COMPACT_ATOMS: atom_id res chain seq x y z
N MET A 1 -19.84 -18.78 -23.90
CA MET A 1 -18.72 -17.81 -23.70
C MET A 1 -18.64 -17.54 -22.23
N SER A 2 -17.63 -18.08 -21.53
CA SER A 2 -17.41 -17.85 -20.11
C SER A 2 -16.99 -16.40 -19.92
N HIS A 3 -17.86 -15.56 -19.34
CA HIS A 3 -17.48 -14.26 -18.84
C HIS A 3 -16.49 -14.49 -17.68
N THR A 4 -15.21 -14.46 -17.97
CA THR A 4 -14.18 -14.38 -16.92
C THR A 4 -14.35 -13.01 -16.28
N GLU A 5 -14.95 -12.98 -15.09
CA GLU A 5 -15.05 -11.74 -14.30
C GLU A 5 -13.64 -11.16 -14.12
N SER A 6 -13.52 -9.86 -14.36
CA SER A 6 -12.25 -9.14 -14.17
C SER A 6 -11.77 -9.31 -12.72
N PRO A 7 -10.50 -9.63 -12.48
CA PRO A 7 -9.99 -9.79 -11.12
C PRO A 7 -10.01 -8.46 -10.36
N HIS A 8 -10.49 -8.49 -9.12
CA HIS A 8 -10.54 -7.34 -8.22
C HIS A 8 -9.32 -7.33 -7.29
N ILE A 9 -8.70 -6.16 -7.13
CA ILE A 9 -7.57 -5.93 -6.21
C ILE A 9 -7.89 -4.73 -5.33
N ILE A 10 -7.56 -4.83 -4.05
CA ILE A 10 -7.53 -3.67 -3.15
C ILE A 10 -6.11 -3.11 -3.13
N LEU A 11 -5.97 -1.82 -3.40
CA LEU A 11 -4.70 -1.10 -3.29
C LEU A 11 -4.77 -0.10 -2.13
N GLY A 12 -4.08 -0.43 -1.05
CA GLY A 12 -3.87 0.48 0.08
C GLY A 12 -2.72 1.44 -0.20
N VAL A 13 -2.97 2.74 -0.07
CA VAL A 13 -1.96 3.79 -0.27
C VAL A 13 -1.73 4.53 1.03
N THR A 14 -0.48 4.55 1.52
CA THR A 14 -0.12 5.19 2.79
C THR A 14 0.75 6.42 2.59
N GLY A 15 0.88 7.26 3.64
CA GLY A 15 1.56 8.54 3.61
C GLY A 15 3.08 8.47 3.50
N GLY A 16 3.61 7.77 2.52
CA GLY A 16 5.02 7.74 2.16
C GLY A 16 5.29 8.51 0.88
N ILE A 17 6.49 9.08 0.73
CA ILE A 17 6.84 9.86 -0.46
C ILE A 17 6.66 9.07 -1.77
N ALA A 18 6.74 7.73 -1.71
CA ALA A 18 6.50 6.85 -2.84
C ALA A 18 5.01 6.69 -3.25
N ALA A 19 4.07 7.40 -2.61
CA ALA A 19 2.64 7.35 -2.94
C ALA A 19 2.36 7.70 -4.41
N TYR A 20 3.16 8.59 -5.04
CA TYR A 20 3.03 8.90 -6.47
C TYR A 20 3.22 7.66 -7.38
N LYS A 21 4.01 6.67 -6.94
CA LYS A 21 4.21 5.42 -7.70
C LYS A 21 2.98 4.51 -7.66
N ALA A 22 2.15 4.65 -6.62
CA ALA A 22 0.89 3.93 -6.56
C ALA A 22 -0.07 4.36 -7.68
N ALA A 23 -0.02 5.62 -8.10
CA ALA A 23 -0.80 6.11 -9.24
C ALA A 23 -0.36 5.42 -10.56
N ASP A 24 0.94 5.30 -10.80
CA ASP A 24 1.47 4.55 -11.96
C ASP A 24 1.09 3.06 -11.89
N LEU A 25 1.18 2.45 -10.71
CA LEU A 25 0.75 1.06 -10.50
C LEU A 25 -0.75 0.90 -10.79
N THR A 26 -1.61 1.80 -10.30
CA THR A 26 -3.06 1.79 -10.56
C THR A 26 -3.32 1.83 -12.06
N SER A 27 -2.71 2.77 -12.78
CA SER A 27 -2.85 2.89 -14.24
C SER A 27 -2.45 1.60 -14.97
N LYS A 28 -1.32 0.99 -14.59
CA LYS A 28 -0.82 -0.25 -15.19
C LYS A 28 -1.72 -1.46 -14.92
N LEU A 29 -2.32 -1.55 -13.75
CA LEU A 29 -3.24 -2.64 -13.41
C LEU A 29 -4.57 -2.48 -14.16
N THR A 30 -5.13 -1.26 -14.16
CA THR A 30 -6.38 -0.96 -14.85
C THR A 30 -6.26 -1.18 -16.36
N SER A 31 -5.12 -0.80 -16.97
CA SER A 31 -4.89 -1.04 -18.41
C SER A 31 -4.80 -2.53 -18.78
N ARG A 32 -4.61 -3.41 -17.80
CA ARG A 32 -4.63 -4.88 -17.96
C ARG A 32 -6.00 -5.51 -17.65
N GLY A 33 -7.03 -4.71 -17.49
CA GLY A 33 -8.38 -5.19 -17.20
C GLY A 33 -8.61 -5.61 -15.74
N ILE A 34 -7.73 -5.18 -14.83
CA ILE A 34 -7.88 -5.44 -13.39
C ILE A 34 -8.69 -4.31 -12.77
N VAL A 35 -9.70 -4.65 -11.99
CA VAL A 35 -10.47 -3.67 -11.19
C VAL A 35 -9.70 -3.34 -9.93
N VAL A 36 -9.32 -2.07 -9.75
CA VAL A 36 -8.51 -1.61 -8.63
C VAL A 36 -9.35 -0.73 -7.71
N HIS A 37 -9.61 -1.21 -6.50
CA HIS A 37 -10.24 -0.45 -5.42
C HIS A 37 -9.16 0.19 -4.56
N VAL A 38 -9.15 1.52 -4.51
CA VAL A 38 -8.10 2.25 -3.80
C VAL A 38 -8.60 2.71 -2.44
N VAL A 39 -7.85 2.36 -1.39
CA VAL A 39 -8.09 2.81 -0.01
C VAL A 39 -6.89 3.62 0.44
N MET A 40 -7.10 4.88 0.84
CA MET A 40 -6.02 5.79 1.22
C MET A 40 -6.07 6.12 2.70
N THR A 41 -4.90 6.20 3.33
CA THR A 41 -4.81 6.87 4.64
C THR A 41 -4.91 8.38 4.47
N GLU A 42 -5.37 9.10 5.50
CA GLU A 42 -5.39 10.58 5.49
C GLU A 42 -4.01 11.17 5.14
N ALA A 43 -2.92 10.58 5.67
CA ALA A 43 -1.58 11.03 5.35
C ALA A 43 -1.22 10.86 3.86
N ALA A 44 -1.79 9.87 3.17
CA ALA A 44 -1.59 9.68 1.74
C ALA A 44 -2.28 10.76 0.91
N THR A 45 -3.46 11.22 1.32
CA THR A 45 -4.21 12.28 0.61
C THR A 45 -3.47 13.61 0.58
N LYS A 46 -2.55 13.84 1.53
CA LYS A 46 -1.68 15.03 1.57
C LYS A 46 -0.54 14.98 0.54
N LEU A 47 -0.26 13.83 -0.05
CA LEU A 47 0.81 13.63 -1.04
C LEU A 47 0.27 13.43 -2.46
N VAL A 48 -0.83 12.70 -2.59
CA VAL A 48 -1.52 12.45 -3.87
C VAL A 48 -3.02 12.56 -3.61
N THR A 49 -3.73 13.28 -4.47
CA THR A 49 -5.17 13.48 -4.26
C THR A 49 -5.97 12.22 -4.56
N PRO A 50 -7.08 11.95 -3.83
CA PRO A 50 -7.99 10.85 -4.14
C PRO A 50 -8.52 10.92 -5.59
N ARG A 51 -8.73 12.13 -6.12
CA ARG A 51 -9.18 12.36 -7.49
C ARG A 51 -8.26 11.73 -8.54
N THR A 52 -6.94 11.74 -8.30
CA THR A 52 -5.96 11.09 -9.19
C THR A 52 -6.26 9.59 -9.29
N PHE A 53 -6.44 8.92 -8.15
CA PHE A 53 -6.72 7.49 -8.13
C PHE A 53 -8.11 7.16 -8.69
N GLN A 54 -9.13 7.96 -8.40
CA GLN A 54 -10.47 7.81 -8.95
C GLN A 54 -10.45 7.86 -10.49
N THR A 55 -9.70 8.79 -11.06
CA THR A 55 -9.56 8.91 -12.52
C THR A 55 -8.85 7.70 -13.13
N LEU A 56 -7.79 7.18 -12.47
CA LEU A 56 -6.97 6.08 -12.98
C LEU A 56 -7.66 4.72 -12.80
N SER A 57 -8.32 4.48 -11.67
CA SER A 57 -9.00 3.21 -11.36
C SER A 57 -10.41 3.14 -11.95
N ARG A 58 -11.03 4.30 -12.22
CA ARG A 58 -12.46 4.44 -12.57
C ARG A 58 -13.38 3.87 -11.47
N GLN A 59 -12.90 3.83 -10.24
CA GLN A 59 -13.60 3.38 -9.05
C GLN A 59 -13.58 4.49 -8.01
N GLU A 60 -14.52 4.49 -7.08
CA GLU A 60 -14.48 5.35 -5.92
C GLU A 60 -13.25 5.05 -5.07
N VAL A 61 -12.75 6.08 -4.37
CA VAL A 61 -11.58 5.99 -3.53
C VAL A 61 -12.01 6.16 -2.08
N THR A 62 -11.80 5.14 -1.27
CA THR A 62 -12.13 5.17 0.16
C THR A 62 -11.04 5.91 0.93
N THR A 63 -11.40 6.99 1.62
CA THR A 63 -10.48 7.79 2.44
C THR A 63 -10.87 7.82 3.92
N SER A 64 -12.15 7.57 4.21
CA SER A 64 -12.73 7.61 5.54
C SER A 64 -13.70 6.45 5.75
N LEU A 65 -13.87 6.03 7.00
CA LEU A 65 -14.90 5.05 7.38
C LEU A 65 -16.30 5.71 7.49
N TRP A 66 -16.35 7.03 7.54
CA TRP A 66 -17.55 7.79 7.88
C TRP A 66 -18.18 8.50 6.67
N GLU A 67 -17.47 8.56 5.55
CA GLU A 67 -17.96 9.14 4.29
C GLU A 67 -18.67 8.04 3.46
N VAL A 68 -19.76 7.49 3.99
CA VAL A 68 -20.55 6.46 3.31
C VAL A 68 -21.76 7.13 2.68
N ASN A 69 -21.81 7.20 1.35
CA ASN A 69 -22.96 7.69 0.60
C ASN A 69 -24.11 6.66 0.54
N ASP A 70 -23.83 5.39 0.81
CA ASP A 70 -24.81 4.30 0.89
C ASP A 70 -24.49 3.38 2.06
N TRP A 71 -25.55 2.89 2.74
CA TRP A 71 -25.53 2.02 3.94
C TRP A 71 -24.88 0.64 3.71
N LYS A 72 -23.97 0.48 2.78
CA LYS A 72 -23.25 -0.78 2.57
C LYS A 72 -21.88 -0.71 3.21
N PRO A 73 -21.50 -1.68 4.06
CA PRO A 73 -20.14 -1.77 4.58
C PRO A 73 -19.19 -2.23 3.46
N GLU A 74 -18.81 -1.28 2.57
CA GLU A 74 -17.96 -1.52 1.40
C GLU A 74 -16.67 -2.29 1.75
N HIS A 75 -16.08 -2.04 2.93
CA HIS A 75 -14.88 -2.72 3.38
C HIS A 75 -15.06 -4.23 3.55
N VAL A 76 -16.27 -4.71 3.88
CA VAL A 76 -16.58 -6.14 4.02
C VAL A 76 -16.83 -6.77 2.65
N GLU A 77 -17.56 -6.09 1.77
CA GLU A 77 -17.79 -6.57 0.40
C GLU A 77 -16.48 -6.62 -0.40
N LEU A 78 -15.68 -5.57 -0.34
CA LEU A 78 -14.36 -5.53 -0.99
C LEU A 78 -13.42 -6.62 -0.47
N GLY A 79 -13.45 -6.91 0.82
CA GLY A 79 -12.65 -7.99 1.42
C GLY A 79 -13.01 -9.39 0.90
N ASN A 80 -14.25 -9.59 0.45
CA ASN A 80 -14.73 -10.85 -0.12
C ASN A 80 -14.49 -10.94 -1.65
N LEU A 81 -14.54 -9.82 -2.37
CA LEU A 81 -14.38 -9.76 -3.82
C LEU A 81 -12.91 -9.80 -4.25
N ALA A 82 -12.03 -9.20 -3.45
CA ALA A 82 -10.64 -9.04 -3.81
C ALA A 82 -9.90 -10.39 -3.88
N LYS A 83 -9.11 -10.56 -4.94
CA LYS A 83 -8.19 -11.70 -5.11
C LYS A 83 -6.82 -11.44 -4.47
N LEU A 84 -6.49 -10.18 -4.22
CA LEU A 84 -5.24 -9.73 -3.61
C LEU A 84 -5.46 -8.36 -2.96
N MET A 85 -4.86 -8.15 -1.80
CA MET A 85 -4.71 -6.84 -1.18
C MET A 85 -3.24 -6.43 -1.21
N VAL A 86 -2.96 -5.27 -1.78
CA VAL A 86 -1.61 -4.70 -1.89
C VAL A 86 -1.56 -3.40 -1.10
N ILE A 87 -0.56 -3.21 -0.25
CA ILE A 87 -0.29 -1.92 0.39
C ILE A 87 1.02 -1.37 -0.15
N ALA A 88 0.93 -0.35 -0.98
CA ALA A 88 2.05 0.26 -1.68
C ALA A 88 1.85 1.78 -1.88
N PRO A 89 2.68 2.62 -1.26
CA PRO A 89 3.72 2.28 -0.29
C PRO A 89 3.14 1.84 1.06
N CYS A 90 3.89 1.03 1.82
CA CYS A 90 3.55 0.67 3.20
C CYS A 90 4.52 1.34 4.16
N THR A 91 4.05 2.31 4.94
CA THR A 91 4.86 3.01 5.94
C THR A 91 5.10 2.15 7.19
N ALA A 92 6.11 2.50 8.00
CA ALA A 92 6.36 1.85 9.29
C ALA A 92 5.15 1.94 10.24
N ASN A 93 4.43 3.07 10.22
CA ASN A 93 3.19 3.25 10.99
C ASN A 93 2.15 2.19 10.59
N THR A 94 1.90 2.04 9.30
CA THR A 94 0.92 1.06 8.80
C THR A 94 1.37 -0.38 9.08
N LEU A 95 2.67 -0.69 8.95
CA LEU A 95 3.21 -2.00 9.36
C LEU A 95 2.90 -2.29 10.82
N GLY A 96 3.15 -1.33 11.71
CA GLY A 96 2.87 -1.45 13.14
C GLY A 96 1.38 -1.67 13.42
N LYS A 97 0.50 -0.87 12.82
CA LYS A 97 -0.95 -1.02 12.96
C LYS A 97 -1.41 -2.42 12.57
N ILE A 98 -1.03 -2.89 11.38
CA ILE A 98 -1.42 -4.21 10.87
C ILE A 98 -0.85 -5.33 11.75
N ALA A 99 0.40 -5.21 12.19
CA ALA A 99 1.04 -6.20 13.05
C ALA A 99 0.34 -6.35 14.41
N HIS A 100 -0.24 -5.28 14.92
CA HIS A 100 -0.91 -5.26 16.23
C HIS A 100 -2.44 -5.24 16.15
N GLY A 101 -3.03 -5.31 14.95
CA GLY A 101 -4.48 -5.36 14.77
C GLY A 101 -5.17 -4.04 15.10
N ILE A 102 -4.51 -2.91 14.91
CA ILE A 102 -5.08 -1.58 15.12
C ILE A 102 -5.87 -1.18 13.88
N ALA A 103 -7.15 -0.85 14.06
CA ALA A 103 -8.09 -0.48 13.01
C ALA A 103 -8.74 0.87 13.30
N ASP A 104 -7.93 1.93 13.29
CA ASP A 104 -8.32 3.30 13.62
C ASP A 104 -8.52 4.19 12.38
N ASP A 105 -8.32 3.63 11.18
CA ASP A 105 -8.56 4.29 9.90
C ASP A 105 -9.17 3.32 8.87
N ALA A 106 -9.66 3.85 7.74
CA ALA A 106 -10.31 3.06 6.69
C ALA A 106 -9.41 1.95 6.17
N LEU A 107 -8.11 2.21 5.96
CA LEU A 107 -7.18 1.22 5.43
C LEU A 107 -6.92 0.09 6.45
N SER A 108 -6.62 0.42 7.69
CA SER A 108 -6.33 -0.57 8.73
C SER A 108 -7.56 -1.43 9.05
N THR A 109 -8.76 -0.84 9.02
CA THR A 109 -10.04 -1.58 9.14
C THR A 109 -10.24 -2.52 7.96
N CYS A 110 -10.01 -2.05 6.74
CA CYS A 110 -10.10 -2.88 5.54
C CYS A 110 -9.12 -4.06 5.58
N VAL A 111 -7.89 -3.86 6.09
CA VAL A 111 -6.91 -4.95 6.27
C VAL A 111 -7.42 -6.01 7.24
N LEU A 112 -8.03 -5.64 8.36
CA LEU A 112 -8.57 -6.60 9.32
C LEU A 112 -9.75 -7.39 8.77
N ALA A 113 -10.60 -6.77 7.95
CA ALA A 113 -11.73 -7.42 7.29
C ALA A 113 -11.31 -8.26 6.06
N ASN A 114 -10.09 -8.06 5.54
CA ASN A 114 -9.62 -8.68 4.30
C ASN A 114 -9.35 -10.18 4.47
N ARG A 115 -9.84 -10.97 3.52
CA ARG A 115 -9.60 -12.43 3.43
C ARG A 115 -8.62 -12.79 2.30
N ALA A 116 -8.36 -11.87 1.39
CA ALA A 116 -7.42 -12.09 0.29
C ALA A 116 -5.97 -12.12 0.78
N PRO A 117 -5.06 -12.75 0.04
CA PRO A 117 -3.62 -12.65 0.32
C PRO A 117 -3.17 -11.20 0.44
N LEU A 118 -2.30 -10.91 1.43
CA LEU A 118 -1.79 -9.56 1.70
C LEU A 118 -0.36 -9.42 1.20
N LEU A 119 -0.12 -8.42 0.35
CA LEU A 119 1.18 -8.02 -0.16
C LEU A 119 1.54 -6.63 0.35
N LEU A 120 2.66 -6.50 1.02
CA LEU A 120 3.15 -5.25 1.58
C LEU A 120 4.41 -4.81 0.84
N ALA A 121 4.45 -3.55 0.41
CA ALA A 121 5.62 -2.91 -0.18
C ALA A 121 6.16 -1.82 0.76
N PRO A 122 7.00 -2.16 1.76
CA PRO A 122 7.54 -1.20 2.69
C PRO A 122 8.34 -0.10 2.00
N ALA A 123 8.09 1.15 2.40
CA ALA A 123 8.80 2.31 1.89
C ALA A 123 9.07 3.29 3.04
N MET A 124 10.33 3.35 3.46
CA MET A 124 10.78 4.18 4.58
C MET A 124 12.28 4.44 4.52
N ASN A 125 12.77 5.32 5.37
CA ASN A 125 14.19 5.56 5.53
C ASN A 125 14.92 4.27 5.96
N PRO A 126 16.16 4.01 5.50
CA PRO A 126 16.94 2.83 5.88
C PRO A 126 17.11 2.65 7.39
N ALA A 127 17.30 3.74 8.15
CA ALA A 127 17.42 3.68 9.60
C ALA A 127 16.09 3.23 10.27
N MET A 128 14.96 3.67 9.75
CA MET A 128 13.64 3.20 10.20
C MET A 128 13.45 1.72 9.89
N TRP A 129 13.84 1.29 8.69
CA TRP A 129 13.75 -0.12 8.30
C TRP A 129 14.58 -1.03 9.21
N GLN A 130 15.79 -0.60 9.59
CA GLN A 130 16.70 -1.36 10.48
C GLN A 130 16.29 -1.30 11.95
N ASN A 131 15.30 -0.48 12.32
CA ASN A 131 14.84 -0.36 13.69
C ASN A 131 14.26 -1.71 14.17
N PRO A 132 14.69 -2.23 15.36
CA PRO A 132 14.21 -3.50 15.88
C PRO A 132 12.69 -3.62 15.92
N ALA A 133 11.97 -2.58 16.35
CA ALA A 133 10.51 -2.59 16.41
C ALA A 133 9.86 -2.77 15.01
N VAL A 134 10.47 -2.21 13.96
CA VAL A 134 9.98 -2.41 12.59
C VAL A 134 10.25 -3.82 12.13
N GLN A 135 11.44 -4.39 12.44
CA GLN A 135 11.77 -5.76 12.07
C GLN A 135 10.89 -6.77 12.82
N GLU A 136 10.59 -6.54 14.08
CA GLU A 136 9.63 -7.37 14.85
C GLU A 136 8.24 -7.35 14.20
N ASN A 137 7.74 -6.18 13.80
CA ASN A 137 6.47 -6.06 13.08
C ASN A 137 6.49 -6.84 11.75
N VAL A 138 7.60 -6.77 11.01
CA VAL A 138 7.78 -7.52 9.77
C VAL A 138 7.73 -9.03 10.02
N GLU A 139 8.39 -9.53 11.07
CA GLU A 139 8.38 -10.95 11.43
C GLU A 139 6.98 -11.42 11.88
N ILE A 140 6.24 -10.59 12.63
CA ILE A 140 4.84 -10.88 12.99
C ILE A 140 4.00 -11.04 11.72
N LEU A 141 4.14 -10.13 10.76
CA LEU A 141 3.37 -10.14 9.52
C LEU A 141 3.74 -11.33 8.62
N ARG A 142 5.02 -11.69 8.53
CA ARG A 142 5.48 -12.90 7.81
C ARG A 142 4.89 -14.18 8.40
N ARG A 143 4.88 -14.30 9.72
CA ARG A 143 4.24 -15.45 10.41
C ARG A 143 2.75 -15.54 10.10
N ARG A 144 2.09 -14.40 9.89
CA ARG A 144 0.68 -14.32 9.45
C ARG A 144 0.51 -14.46 7.92
N LYS A 145 1.54 -14.93 7.21
CA LYS A 145 1.54 -15.19 5.76
C LYS A 145 1.41 -13.93 4.88
N ALA A 146 1.61 -12.73 5.42
CA ALA A 146 1.76 -11.54 4.60
C ALA A 146 3.05 -11.61 3.78
N ARG A 147 2.96 -11.29 2.49
CA ARG A 147 4.13 -11.23 1.61
C ARG A 147 4.73 -9.84 1.68
N ILE A 148 6.03 -9.75 1.97
CA ILE A 148 6.77 -8.48 2.02
C ILE A 148 7.59 -8.38 0.74
N PHE A 149 7.31 -7.37 -0.09
CA PHE A 149 8.01 -7.12 -1.34
C PHE A 149 8.84 -5.84 -1.26
N GLY A 150 10.09 -5.89 -1.68
CA GLY A 150 11.01 -4.75 -1.61
C GLY A 150 11.79 -4.70 -0.30
N LEU A 151 12.93 -4.01 -0.30
CA LEU A 151 13.94 -3.97 0.77
C LEU A 151 14.46 -5.37 1.13
N ALA A 152 14.97 -6.09 0.12
CA ALA A 152 15.80 -7.27 0.38
C ALA A 152 16.95 -6.86 1.32
N ALA A 153 17.02 -7.50 2.48
CA ALA A 153 18.17 -7.37 3.36
C ALA A 153 19.45 -7.64 2.54
N GLY A 154 20.32 -6.62 2.37
CA GLY A 154 21.67 -6.88 1.98
C GLY A 154 22.20 -6.35 0.66
N ARG A 155 21.51 -5.53 -0.15
CA ARG A 155 22.25 -4.71 -1.13
C ARG A 155 22.56 -3.35 -0.53
N ARG A 156 23.75 -3.24 0.08
CA ARG A 156 24.41 -1.96 0.31
C ARG A 156 24.45 -1.21 -1.01
N ILE A 157 23.64 -0.17 -1.17
CA ILE A 157 23.92 0.85 -2.18
C ILE A 157 25.21 1.53 -1.69
N GLN A 158 26.34 1.11 -2.25
CA GLN A 158 27.59 1.83 -2.06
C GLN A 158 27.41 3.20 -2.71
N ARG A 159 27.14 4.20 -1.88
CA ARG A 159 27.23 5.59 -2.28
C ARG A 159 28.70 5.86 -2.67
N LYS A 160 28.99 5.98 -3.96
CA LYS A 160 30.16 6.75 -4.39
C LYS A 160 30.01 8.16 -3.78
N ARG A 161 30.86 8.48 -2.81
CA ARG A 161 30.97 9.84 -2.30
C ARG A 161 31.49 10.73 -3.44
N SER A 162 30.63 11.41 -4.15
CA SER A 162 31.02 12.64 -4.84
C SER A 162 30.98 13.74 -3.79
N ARG A 163 32.15 14.38 -3.58
CA ARG A 163 32.26 15.61 -2.79
C ARG A 163 31.43 16.69 -3.48
N GLY A 164 30.33 17.06 -2.88
CA GLY A 164 29.46 18.13 -3.34
C GLY A 164 28.28 18.30 -2.39
N ASN A 165 28.21 19.47 -1.75
CA ASN A 165 27.14 19.87 -0.84
C ASN A 165 25.77 19.77 -1.53
N GLY A 166 24.87 18.99 -0.96
CA GLY A 166 23.47 18.91 -1.38
C GLY A 166 22.81 17.62 -0.89
N LYS A 167 22.06 17.69 0.20
CA LYS A 167 21.23 16.58 0.69
C LYS A 167 20.13 16.27 -0.32
N ARG A 168 20.29 15.25 -1.16
CA ARG A 168 19.22 14.72 -1.99
C ARG A 168 18.72 13.42 -1.36
N TYR A 169 17.46 13.42 -0.93
CA TYR A 169 16.75 12.20 -0.54
C TYR A 169 16.20 11.54 -1.80
N LEU A 170 16.78 10.45 -2.22
CA LEU A 170 16.31 9.65 -3.35
C LEU A 170 15.90 8.27 -2.83
N CYS A 171 14.59 8.00 -2.81
CA CYS A 171 14.07 6.65 -2.73
C CYS A 171 14.19 6.01 -4.12
N SER A 172 15.15 5.12 -4.33
CA SER A 172 15.25 4.34 -5.57
C SER A 172 14.54 2.99 -5.40
N PHE A 173 13.42 2.84 -6.09
CA PHE A 173 12.88 1.53 -6.41
C PHE A 173 13.65 1.00 -7.62
N GLY A 174 14.43 -0.06 -7.44
CA GLY A 174 15.01 -0.81 -8.54
C GLY A 174 13.91 -1.61 -9.23
N ALA A 175 13.69 -1.35 -10.51
CA ALA A 175 13.00 -2.24 -11.40
C ALA A 175 14.01 -3.32 -11.86
N GLN A 176 13.69 -4.57 -11.66
CA GLN A 176 13.90 -5.72 -12.57
C GLN A 176 12.88 -6.79 -12.21
#